data_2d34dcae78b1e46aaa153929aeee7bf7
#
_entry.id   2d34dcae78b1e46aaa153929aeee7bf7
#
_cell.length_a   1.000
_cell.length_b   1.000
_cell.length_c   1.000
_cell.angle_alpha   90.00
_cell.angle_beta   90.00
_cell.angle_gamma   90.00
#
_symmetry.space_group_name_H-M   'P 1'
#
loop_
_entity.id
_entity.type
_entity.pdbx_description
1 polymer ?
#
loop_
_entity_poly.entity_id
_entity_poly.type
_entity_poly.pdbx_seq_one_letter_code
_entity_poly.pdbx_strand_id
1 'polypeptide(L)'
;MAFTEEQMQRYSRHLILKGVGVKGQQKLLESKVLVIGAVGLGSPAILYLAASGVGTIGIVDGDCVDLTNLQRQIIHDMDSLGVEKAESAGERIRKLNPDVKLHLHAERVTPENIMALIEPYDFIIDAVDNFSAKFLINDACVLAKKPFCHAGIRQFYGQVLTYVPGEGPCYRCIFEEIPKDGTVDNCSSAGVIGSIPGIIGSIQALEAQKYITGAGELLTGKMLTFDGLTMRFRTVNFGSPSKGCRVCGEHADIHELRPEEYPMPGCSI
;
A
#
# COMPACT_ATOMS: atom_id res chain seq x y z
N MET A 1 -26.30 -6.06 4.40
CA MET A 1 -26.53 -6.44 5.83
C MET A 1 -26.99 -5.23 6.61
N ALA A 2 -27.74 -5.41 7.71
CA ALA A 2 -28.01 -4.31 8.64
C ALA A 2 -26.79 -4.10 9.53
N PHE A 3 -26.45 -2.86 9.84
CA PHE A 3 -25.39 -2.54 10.80
C PHE A 3 -25.81 -2.93 12.22
N THR A 4 -24.87 -3.40 13.03
CA THR A 4 -25.08 -3.53 14.47
C THR A 4 -25.12 -2.15 15.14
N GLU A 5 -25.63 -2.05 16.36
CA GLU A 5 -25.63 -0.78 17.12
C GLU A 5 -24.20 -0.25 17.34
N GLU A 6 -23.25 -1.13 17.62
CA GLU A 6 -21.84 -0.75 17.78
C GLU A 6 -21.27 -0.23 16.46
N GLN A 7 -21.55 -0.87 15.33
CA GLN A 7 -21.13 -0.39 14.01
C GLN A 7 -21.75 0.97 13.67
N MET A 8 -23.02 1.18 13.99
CA MET A 8 -23.66 2.49 13.80
C MET A 8 -22.99 3.60 14.63
N GLN A 9 -22.61 3.29 15.86
CA GLN A 9 -21.87 4.24 16.71
C GLN A 9 -20.45 4.48 16.17
N ARG A 10 -19.71 3.40 15.88
CA ARG A 10 -18.31 3.43 15.39
C ARG A 10 -18.19 4.24 14.11
N TYR A 11 -19.06 3.97 13.14
CA TYR A 11 -19.00 4.58 11.80
C TYR A 11 -19.94 5.79 11.65
N SER A 12 -20.51 6.32 12.74
CA SER A 12 -21.49 7.43 12.70
C SER A 12 -21.03 8.62 11.86
N ARG A 13 -19.72 8.94 11.87
CA ARG A 13 -19.15 10.04 11.09
C ARG A 13 -19.09 9.75 9.61
N HIS A 14 -18.92 8.48 9.21
CA HIS A 14 -18.97 8.04 7.83
C HIS A 14 -20.42 7.98 7.32
N LEU A 15 -21.35 7.52 8.15
CA LEU A 15 -22.76 7.38 7.77
C LEU A 15 -23.42 8.71 7.40
N ILE A 16 -23.01 9.82 7.99
CA ILE A 16 -23.50 11.16 7.67
C ILE A 16 -22.69 11.88 6.60
N LEU A 17 -21.53 11.31 6.19
CA LEU A 17 -20.62 11.94 5.23
C LEU A 17 -21.24 11.87 3.82
N LYS A 18 -21.48 13.03 3.21
CA LYS A 18 -21.96 13.12 1.83
C LYS A 18 -20.94 12.47 0.88
N GLY A 19 -21.38 11.54 0.06
CA GLY A 19 -20.55 10.77 -0.87
C GLY A 19 -20.07 9.40 -0.34
N VAL A 20 -20.17 9.15 0.96
CA VAL A 20 -19.95 7.82 1.58
C VAL A 20 -21.28 7.26 2.06
N GLY A 21 -21.82 7.78 3.15
CA GLY A 21 -23.11 7.39 3.71
C GLY A 21 -23.18 5.90 4.08
N VAL A 22 -24.39 5.42 4.24
CA VAL A 22 -24.69 4.01 4.57
C VAL A 22 -24.14 3.05 3.50
N LYS A 23 -24.34 3.38 2.21
CA LYS A 23 -23.91 2.54 1.09
C LYS A 23 -22.38 2.41 0.99
N GLY A 24 -21.66 3.53 1.16
CA GLY A 24 -20.21 3.52 1.12
C GLY A 24 -19.61 2.76 2.31
N GLN A 25 -20.18 2.93 3.51
CA GLN A 25 -19.74 2.18 4.68
C GLN A 25 -20.01 0.67 4.53
N GLN A 26 -21.12 0.29 3.91
CA GLN A 26 -21.38 -1.12 3.63
C GLN A 26 -20.37 -1.72 2.67
N LYS A 27 -19.98 -0.99 1.62
CA LYS A 27 -18.91 -1.40 0.72
C LYS A 27 -17.58 -1.60 1.44
N LEU A 28 -17.23 -0.70 2.39
CA LEU A 28 -16.02 -0.86 3.21
C LEU A 28 -16.07 -2.16 4.02
N LEU A 29 -17.19 -2.45 4.70
CA LEU A 29 -17.35 -3.67 5.50
C LEU A 29 -17.29 -4.96 4.67
N GLU A 30 -17.66 -4.90 3.40
CA GLU A 30 -17.62 -6.04 2.47
C GLU A 30 -16.29 -6.19 1.74
N SER A 31 -15.46 -5.14 1.76
CA SER A 31 -14.21 -5.09 0.99
C SER A 31 -13.06 -5.84 1.64
N LYS A 32 -12.08 -6.20 0.79
CA LYS A 32 -10.83 -6.86 1.16
C LYS A 32 -9.64 -6.07 0.63
N VAL A 33 -8.76 -5.64 1.50
CA VAL A 33 -7.54 -4.89 1.14
C VAL A 33 -6.31 -5.64 1.60
N LEU A 34 -5.33 -5.80 0.72
CA LEU A 34 -4.02 -6.33 1.06
C LEU A 34 -3.04 -5.18 1.24
N VAL A 35 -2.31 -5.18 2.34
CA VAL A 35 -1.18 -4.27 2.56
C VAL A 35 0.11 -5.09 2.55
N ILE A 36 0.96 -4.81 1.58
CA ILE A 36 2.28 -5.44 1.47
C ILE A 36 3.31 -4.51 2.11
N GLY A 37 3.82 -4.90 3.28
CA GLY A 37 4.71 -4.15 4.15
C GLY A 37 4.00 -3.54 5.36
N ALA A 38 4.26 -4.07 6.57
CA ALA A 38 3.83 -3.50 7.85
C ALA A 38 4.90 -2.54 8.41
N VAL A 39 5.46 -1.72 7.53
CA VAL A 39 6.56 -0.78 7.78
C VAL A 39 6.06 0.66 7.95
N GLY A 40 6.90 1.66 7.69
CA GLY A 40 6.54 3.07 7.90
C GLY A 40 5.28 3.53 7.13
N LEU A 41 5.15 3.16 5.86
CA LEU A 41 3.97 3.47 5.04
C LEU A 41 2.77 2.61 5.44
N GLY A 42 2.99 1.31 5.63
CA GLY A 42 1.94 0.37 6.00
C GLY A 42 1.32 0.65 7.36
N SER A 43 2.10 1.14 8.32
CA SER A 43 1.60 1.44 9.67
C SER A 43 0.35 2.33 9.68
N PRO A 44 0.38 3.55 9.16
CA PRO A 44 -0.81 4.41 9.10
C PRO A 44 -1.87 3.85 8.15
N ALA A 45 -1.45 3.25 7.02
CA ALA A 45 -2.40 2.68 6.06
C ALA A 45 -3.27 1.59 6.70
N ILE A 46 -2.66 0.62 7.37
CA ILE A 46 -3.35 -0.48 8.06
C ILE A 46 -4.28 0.07 9.16
N LEU A 47 -3.78 1.01 9.98
CA LEU A 47 -4.56 1.61 11.07
C LEU A 47 -5.82 2.32 10.55
N TYR A 48 -5.71 3.15 9.50
CA TYR A 48 -6.85 3.86 8.95
C TYR A 48 -7.82 2.97 8.18
N LEU A 49 -7.35 1.92 7.51
CA LEU A 49 -8.22 0.93 6.89
C LEU A 49 -9.03 0.17 7.96
N ALA A 50 -8.38 -0.26 9.03
CA ALA A 50 -9.04 -0.94 10.14
C ALA A 50 -10.05 -0.03 10.86
N ALA A 51 -9.65 1.21 11.18
CA ALA A 51 -10.52 2.20 11.82
C ALA A 51 -11.74 2.55 10.97
N SER A 52 -11.61 2.58 9.64
CA SER A 52 -12.72 2.85 8.72
C SER A 52 -13.65 1.67 8.50
N GLY A 53 -13.28 0.47 8.97
CA GLY A 53 -14.13 -0.72 8.86
C GLY A 53 -14.01 -1.43 7.51
N VAL A 54 -12.82 -1.49 6.91
CA VAL A 54 -12.53 -2.44 5.85
C VAL A 54 -12.71 -3.86 6.41
N GLY A 55 -13.59 -4.65 5.78
CA GLY A 55 -14.06 -5.91 6.36
C GLY A 55 -12.98 -6.99 6.48
N THR A 56 -12.04 -7.02 5.53
CA THR A 56 -10.89 -7.95 5.59
C THR A 56 -9.61 -7.20 5.25
N ILE A 57 -8.59 -7.32 6.08
CA ILE A 57 -7.26 -6.79 5.83
C ILE A 57 -6.26 -7.94 5.81
N GLY A 58 -5.58 -8.10 4.65
CA GLY A 58 -4.39 -8.92 4.55
C GLY A 58 -3.15 -8.10 4.87
N ILE A 59 -2.20 -8.67 5.60
CA ILE A 59 -0.92 -8.04 5.92
C ILE A 59 0.19 -9.00 5.54
N VAL A 60 1.09 -8.57 4.67
CA VAL A 60 2.27 -9.35 4.26
C VAL A 60 3.52 -8.62 4.71
N ASP A 61 4.30 -9.24 5.60
CA ASP A 61 5.61 -8.74 6.03
C ASP A 61 6.43 -9.90 6.60
N GLY A 62 7.62 -10.12 6.10
CA GLY A 62 8.50 -11.23 6.51
C GLY A 62 9.55 -10.86 7.57
N ASP A 63 9.49 -9.67 8.14
CA ASP A 63 10.45 -9.19 9.14
C ASP A 63 9.87 -9.24 10.56
N CYS A 64 10.76 -9.18 11.55
CA CYS A 64 10.41 -8.94 12.94
C CYS A 64 10.51 -7.44 13.30
N VAL A 65 9.84 -7.05 14.37
CA VAL A 65 9.90 -5.69 14.91
C VAL A 65 11.26 -5.45 15.54
N ASP A 66 11.91 -4.37 15.16
CA ASP A 66 13.19 -3.91 15.69
C ASP A 66 13.06 -2.51 16.30
N LEU A 67 13.88 -2.20 17.33
CA LEU A 67 13.86 -0.90 18.00
C LEU A 67 14.05 0.26 17.01
N THR A 68 14.90 0.10 16.00
CA THR A 68 15.15 1.10 14.97
C THR A 68 13.96 1.38 14.07
N ASN A 69 12.94 0.52 14.12
CA ASN A 69 11.70 0.69 13.36
C ASN A 69 10.72 1.66 14.04
N LEU A 70 10.69 1.71 15.37
CA LEU A 70 9.63 2.34 16.15
C LEU A 70 9.52 3.86 15.93
N GLN A 71 10.58 4.52 15.46
CA GLN A 71 10.54 5.94 15.14
C GLN A 71 9.61 6.29 13.95
N ARG A 72 9.19 5.28 13.14
CA ARG A 72 8.31 5.48 11.98
C ARG A 72 7.25 4.40 11.77
N GLN A 73 7.42 3.22 12.36
CA GLN A 73 6.48 2.09 12.23
C GLN A 73 5.52 2.06 13.43
N ILE A 74 4.64 3.07 13.50
CA ILE A 74 3.79 3.37 14.67
C ILE A 74 2.68 2.34 14.97
N ILE A 75 2.53 1.33 14.15
CA ILE A 75 1.64 0.20 14.41
C ILE A 75 2.24 -0.76 15.45
N HIS A 76 3.56 -0.76 15.58
CA HIS A 76 4.31 -1.54 16.54
C HIS A 76 4.65 -0.73 17.79
N ASP A 77 5.04 -1.39 18.86
CA ASP A 77 5.43 -0.81 20.14
C ASP A 77 6.58 -1.57 20.80
N MET A 78 7.01 -1.14 22.00
CA MET A 78 8.10 -1.76 22.74
C MET A 78 7.82 -3.19 23.16
N ASP A 79 6.55 -3.53 23.41
CA ASP A 79 6.15 -4.88 23.84
C ASP A 79 6.21 -5.89 22.68
N SER A 80 6.25 -5.40 21.45
CA SER A 80 6.31 -6.20 20.23
C SER A 80 7.72 -6.43 19.66
N LEU A 81 8.78 -6.01 20.36
CA LEU A 81 10.17 -6.23 19.91
C LEU A 81 10.45 -7.72 19.69
N GLY A 82 10.98 -8.08 18.52
CA GLY A 82 11.28 -9.45 18.11
C GLY A 82 10.07 -10.25 17.62
N VAL A 83 8.84 -9.73 17.72
CA VAL A 83 7.63 -10.34 17.17
C VAL A 83 7.57 -10.10 15.66
N GLU A 84 7.03 -11.05 14.89
CA GLU A 84 6.76 -10.87 13.47
C GLU A 84 5.87 -9.65 13.23
N LYS A 85 6.25 -8.78 12.28
CA LYS A 85 5.53 -7.52 12.03
C LYS A 85 4.07 -7.74 11.66
N ALA A 86 3.76 -8.78 10.88
CA ALA A 86 2.39 -9.12 10.53
C ALA A 86 1.54 -9.43 11.77
N GLU A 87 2.07 -10.23 12.71
CA GLU A 87 1.37 -10.57 13.96
C GLU A 87 1.23 -9.35 14.89
N SER A 88 2.30 -8.60 15.10
CA SER A 88 2.28 -7.36 15.89
C SER A 88 1.21 -6.37 15.37
N ALA A 89 1.17 -6.17 14.04
CA ALA A 89 0.14 -5.35 13.41
C ALA A 89 -1.27 -5.94 13.63
N GLY A 90 -1.42 -7.25 13.51
CA GLY A 90 -2.68 -7.95 13.75
C GLY A 90 -3.21 -7.74 15.17
N GLU A 91 -2.35 -7.84 16.17
CA GLU A 91 -2.73 -7.58 17.58
C GLU A 91 -3.21 -6.13 17.78
N ARG A 92 -2.54 -5.18 17.16
CA ARG A 92 -2.93 -3.77 17.21
C ARG A 92 -4.30 -3.54 16.61
N ILE A 93 -4.61 -4.19 15.47
CA ILE A 93 -5.91 -4.06 14.80
C ILE A 93 -7.02 -4.69 15.66
N ARG A 94 -6.82 -5.87 16.22
CA ARG A 94 -7.81 -6.54 17.10
C ARG A 94 -8.23 -5.63 18.26
N LYS A 95 -7.30 -4.83 18.80
CA LYS A 95 -7.58 -3.85 19.88
C LYS A 95 -8.29 -2.60 19.35
N LEU A 96 -8.07 -2.20 18.09
CA LEU A 96 -8.67 -1.01 17.48
C LEU A 96 -10.07 -1.28 16.95
N ASN A 97 -10.24 -2.36 16.20
CA ASN A 97 -11.50 -2.74 15.56
C ASN A 97 -11.60 -4.28 15.44
N PRO A 98 -12.27 -4.94 16.42
CA PRO A 98 -12.36 -6.39 16.44
C PRO A 98 -13.21 -6.99 15.31
N ASP A 99 -14.01 -6.18 14.60
CA ASP A 99 -14.85 -6.65 13.48
C ASP A 99 -14.04 -6.96 12.22
N VAL A 100 -12.80 -6.45 12.13
CA VAL A 100 -11.94 -6.65 10.97
C VAL A 100 -11.40 -8.09 10.93
N LYS A 101 -11.65 -8.78 9.82
CA LYS A 101 -11.02 -10.08 9.56
C LYS A 101 -9.58 -9.87 9.12
N LEU A 102 -8.66 -10.64 9.70
CA LEU A 102 -7.23 -10.54 9.43
C LEU A 102 -6.71 -11.79 8.75
N HIS A 103 -5.94 -11.58 7.68
CA HIS A 103 -5.10 -12.62 7.08
C HIS A 103 -3.65 -12.16 7.22
N LEU A 104 -2.90 -12.82 8.08
CA LEU A 104 -1.53 -12.45 8.42
C LEU A 104 -0.56 -13.40 7.72
N HIS A 105 0.37 -12.84 6.96
CA HIS A 105 1.36 -13.57 6.17
C HIS A 105 2.76 -13.11 6.61
N ALA A 106 3.38 -13.90 7.49
CA ALA A 106 4.76 -13.65 7.94
C ALA A 106 5.76 -14.17 6.90
N GLU A 107 5.71 -13.57 5.72
CA GLU A 107 6.54 -13.94 4.57
C GLU A 107 6.83 -12.71 3.69
N ARG A 108 7.90 -12.79 2.89
CA ARG A 108 8.18 -11.77 1.87
C ARG A 108 7.47 -12.13 0.57
N VAL A 109 7.08 -11.09 -0.19
CA VAL A 109 6.57 -11.31 -1.54
C VAL A 109 7.69 -11.78 -2.46
N THR A 110 7.40 -12.80 -3.25
CA THR A 110 8.28 -13.35 -4.28
C THR A 110 7.51 -13.56 -5.58
N PRO A 111 8.17 -13.76 -6.71
CA PRO A 111 7.49 -14.10 -7.98
C PRO A 111 6.58 -15.33 -7.86
N GLU A 112 6.94 -16.29 -6.98
CA GLU A 112 6.22 -17.55 -6.81
C GLU A 112 4.93 -17.40 -5.99
N ASN A 113 4.90 -16.51 -4.99
CA ASN A 113 3.76 -16.41 -4.05
C ASN A 113 2.82 -15.22 -4.32
N ILE A 114 3.31 -14.15 -4.95
CA ILE A 114 2.57 -12.88 -5.01
C ILE A 114 1.22 -12.98 -5.71
N MET A 115 1.11 -13.79 -6.78
CA MET A 115 -0.16 -13.96 -7.50
C MET A 115 -1.25 -14.54 -6.60
N ALA A 116 -0.92 -15.56 -5.82
CA ALA A 116 -1.84 -16.18 -4.86
C ALA A 116 -2.19 -15.22 -3.71
N LEU A 117 -1.21 -14.42 -3.27
CA LEU A 117 -1.41 -13.44 -2.20
C LEU A 117 -2.38 -12.32 -2.61
N ILE A 118 -2.28 -11.79 -3.84
CA ILE A 118 -3.13 -10.67 -4.28
C ILE A 118 -4.52 -11.09 -4.76
N GLU A 119 -4.69 -12.33 -5.19
CA GLU A 119 -5.93 -12.81 -5.82
C GLU A 119 -7.20 -12.55 -5.00
N PRO A 120 -7.26 -12.81 -3.68
CA PRO A 120 -8.47 -12.67 -2.90
C PRO A 120 -8.92 -11.23 -2.62
N TYR A 121 -8.11 -10.22 -2.97
CA TYR A 121 -8.31 -8.84 -2.53
C TYR A 121 -8.83 -7.93 -3.65
N ASP A 122 -9.61 -6.93 -3.24
CA ASP A 122 -10.22 -5.93 -4.14
C ASP A 122 -9.26 -4.77 -4.44
N PHE A 123 -8.33 -4.49 -3.52
CA PHE A 123 -7.37 -3.41 -3.64
C PHE A 123 -6.06 -3.77 -2.92
N ILE A 124 -4.93 -3.37 -3.51
CA ILE A 124 -3.59 -3.66 -2.98
C ILE A 124 -2.92 -2.35 -2.58
N ILE A 125 -2.26 -2.32 -1.43
CA ILE A 125 -1.37 -1.22 -1.01
C ILE A 125 0.07 -1.71 -1.05
N ASP A 126 0.86 -1.08 -1.92
CA ASP A 126 2.32 -1.22 -1.93
C ASP A 126 2.92 -0.27 -0.90
N ALA A 127 3.32 -0.83 0.23
CA ALA A 127 3.98 -0.12 1.32
C ALA A 127 5.43 -0.56 1.52
N VAL A 128 6.02 -1.32 0.59
CA VAL A 128 7.41 -1.80 0.68
C VAL A 128 8.42 -0.67 0.45
N ASP A 129 9.66 -0.88 0.90
CA ASP A 129 10.74 0.11 0.86
C ASP A 129 11.89 -0.23 -0.11
N ASN A 130 11.75 -1.29 -0.91
CA ASN A 130 12.74 -1.69 -1.90
C ASN A 130 12.17 -1.73 -3.32
N PHE A 131 12.99 -1.41 -4.30
CA PHE A 131 12.56 -1.26 -5.69
C PHE A 131 12.14 -2.58 -6.32
N SER A 132 12.85 -3.68 -6.07
CA SER A 132 12.53 -4.98 -6.66
C SER A 132 11.12 -5.44 -6.28
N ALA A 133 10.76 -5.35 -4.99
CA ALA A 133 9.41 -5.66 -4.55
C ALA A 133 8.36 -4.70 -5.14
N LYS A 134 8.67 -3.41 -5.31
CA LYS A 134 7.76 -2.44 -5.95
C LYS A 134 7.45 -2.80 -7.40
N PHE A 135 8.47 -3.17 -8.17
CA PHE A 135 8.28 -3.61 -9.55
C PHE A 135 7.53 -4.94 -9.62
N LEU A 136 7.84 -5.88 -8.73
CA LEU A 136 7.12 -7.15 -8.63
C LEU A 136 5.63 -6.95 -8.32
N ILE A 137 5.32 -6.10 -7.34
CA ILE A 137 3.92 -5.78 -6.98
C ILE A 137 3.20 -5.12 -8.15
N ASN A 138 3.84 -4.14 -8.83
CA ASN A 138 3.26 -3.52 -10.02
C ASN A 138 2.92 -4.56 -11.08
N ASP A 139 3.90 -5.39 -11.45
CA ASP A 139 3.74 -6.33 -12.55
C ASP A 139 2.68 -7.39 -12.22
N ALA A 140 2.70 -7.91 -11.00
CA ALA A 140 1.67 -8.83 -10.51
C ALA A 140 0.27 -8.21 -10.57
N CYS A 141 0.11 -6.97 -10.09
CA CYS A 141 -1.17 -6.28 -10.12
C CYS A 141 -1.66 -5.99 -11.54
N VAL A 142 -0.75 -5.61 -12.45
CA VAL A 142 -1.10 -5.39 -13.86
C VAL A 142 -1.55 -6.69 -14.52
N LEU A 143 -0.78 -7.78 -14.37
CA LEU A 143 -1.10 -9.09 -14.94
C LEU A 143 -2.41 -9.66 -14.37
N ALA A 144 -2.63 -9.50 -13.05
CA ALA A 144 -3.85 -9.95 -12.38
C ALA A 144 -5.03 -8.98 -12.55
N LYS A 145 -4.84 -7.85 -13.22
CA LYS A 145 -5.84 -6.77 -13.34
C LYS A 145 -6.36 -6.30 -11.98
N LYS A 146 -5.47 -6.15 -11.00
CA LYS A 146 -5.79 -5.65 -9.65
C LYS A 146 -5.46 -4.16 -9.55
N PRO A 147 -6.36 -3.34 -8.98
CA PRO A 147 -6.02 -1.96 -8.64
C PRO A 147 -5.05 -1.94 -7.46
N PHE A 148 -4.12 -0.99 -7.47
CA PHE A 148 -3.21 -0.82 -6.34
C PHE A 148 -2.79 0.64 -6.17
N CYS A 149 -2.37 0.99 -4.95
CA CYS A 149 -1.78 2.27 -4.63
C CYS A 149 -0.32 2.09 -4.26
N HIS A 150 0.55 2.68 -5.07
CA HIS A 150 1.99 2.75 -4.84
C HIS A 150 2.34 4.00 -4.06
N ALA A 151 3.32 3.90 -3.14
CA ALA A 151 3.97 5.04 -2.53
C ALA A 151 5.48 4.85 -2.42
N GLY A 152 6.20 5.97 -2.44
CA GLY A 152 7.63 6.04 -2.19
C GLY A 152 7.94 7.20 -1.25
N ILE A 153 8.93 7.01 -0.37
CA ILE A 153 9.38 8.03 0.57
C ILE A 153 10.90 8.08 0.62
N ARG A 154 11.44 9.26 0.86
CA ARG A 154 12.88 9.48 1.09
C ARG A 154 13.09 10.76 1.86
N GLN A 155 13.82 10.72 2.97
CA GLN A 155 14.12 11.90 3.79
C GLN A 155 12.85 12.67 4.20
N PHE A 156 12.59 13.82 3.60
CA PHE A 156 11.40 14.66 3.78
C PHE A 156 10.43 14.61 2.60
N TYR A 157 10.67 13.74 1.61
CA TYR A 157 9.86 13.66 0.41
C TYR A 157 9.01 12.42 0.37
N GLY A 158 7.83 12.54 -0.24
CA GLY A 158 6.94 11.43 -0.49
C GLY A 158 6.25 11.54 -1.84
N GLN A 159 5.85 10.40 -2.39
CA GLN A 159 5.06 10.33 -3.62
C GLN A 159 4.04 9.22 -3.54
N VAL A 160 2.91 9.42 -4.20
CA VAL A 160 1.80 8.44 -4.26
C VAL A 160 1.22 8.44 -5.66
N LEU A 161 0.91 7.27 -6.18
CA LEU A 161 0.10 7.09 -7.38
C LEU A 161 -0.85 5.89 -7.20
N THR A 162 -1.99 5.93 -7.89
CA THR A 162 -2.95 4.83 -7.90
C THR A 162 -3.07 4.30 -9.32
N TYR A 163 -3.00 2.98 -9.46
CA TYR A 163 -3.26 2.27 -10.70
C TYR A 163 -4.63 1.60 -10.64
N VAL A 164 -5.42 1.81 -11.67
CA VAL A 164 -6.66 1.08 -11.92
C VAL A 164 -6.55 0.46 -13.30
N PRO A 165 -6.84 -0.84 -13.47
CA PRO A 165 -6.73 -1.53 -14.75
C PRO A 165 -7.49 -0.82 -15.87
N GLY A 166 -6.78 -0.44 -16.94
CA GLY A 166 -7.35 0.27 -18.09
C GLY A 166 -7.54 1.77 -17.94
N GLU A 167 -7.22 2.37 -16.79
CA GLU A 167 -7.47 3.80 -16.51
C GLU A 167 -6.20 4.65 -16.38
N GLY A 168 -5.06 4.24 -16.84
CA GLY A 168 -3.87 5.06 -16.74
C GLY A 168 -2.57 4.27 -16.70
N PRO A 169 -1.42 4.97 -16.58
CA PRO A 169 -0.12 4.33 -16.56
C PRO A 169 0.08 3.51 -15.27
N CYS A 170 0.75 2.39 -15.40
CA CYS A 170 1.27 1.63 -14.27
C CYS A 170 2.61 2.21 -13.79
N TYR A 171 3.19 1.65 -12.73
CA TYR A 171 4.47 2.10 -12.19
C TYR A 171 5.60 2.01 -13.22
N ARG A 172 5.67 0.94 -14.04
CA ARG A 172 6.64 0.79 -15.12
C ARG A 172 6.48 1.80 -16.28
N CYS A 173 5.32 2.38 -16.47
CA CYS A 173 5.18 3.47 -17.45
C CYS A 173 5.97 4.73 -17.06
N ILE A 174 6.23 4.89 -15.76
CA ILE A 174 6.86 6.08 -15.18
C ILE A 174 8.33 5.78 -14.83
N PHE A 175 8.57 4.62 -14.23
CA PHE A 175 9.88 4.13 -13.80
C PHE A 175 10.20 2.85 -14.56
N GLU A 176 10.80 2.99 -15.72
CA GLU A 176 10.92 1.92 -16.73
C GLU A 176 11.67 0.68 -16.22
N GLU A 177 12.71 0.88 -15.39
CA GLU A 177 13.61 -0.17 -14.93
C GLU A 177 13.91 -0.05 -13.42
N ILE A 178 14.25 -1.19 -12.81
CA ILE A 178 14.77 -1.22 -11.45
C ILE A 178 16.12 -0.48 -11.43
N PRO A 179 16.32 0.52 -10.57
CA PRO A 179 17.59 1.20 -10.45
C PRO A 179 18.72 0.21 -10.14
N LYS A 180 19.88 0.39 -10.79
CA LYS A 180 21.07 -0.41 -10.45
C LYS A 180 21.51 -0.14 -9.02
N ASP A 181 22.01 -1.17 -8.35
CA ASP A 181 22.49 -1.07 -6.97
C ASP A 181 23.45 0.11 -6.80
N GLY A 182 23.22 0.89 -5.74
CA GLY A 182 24.02 2.06 -5.41
C GLY A 182 23.77 3.33 -6.24
N THR A 183 22.87 3.31 -7.25
CA THR A 183 22.55 4.50 -8.04
C THR A 183 21.49 5.38 -7.39
N VAL A 184 20.64 4.80 -6.56
CA VAL A 184 19.59 5.52 -5.81
C VAL A 184 19.63 5.06 -4.35
N ASP A 185 19.79 6.01 -3.44
CA ASP A 185 19.71 5.71 -2.02
C ASP A 185 18.30 5.23 -1.65
N ASN A 186 18.22 4.17 -0.86
CA ASN A 186 16.98 3.71 -0.24
C ASN A 186 16.75 4.41 1.12
N CYS A 187 15.61 4.12 1.76
CA CYS A 187 15.27 4.73 3.05
C CYS A 187 16.27 4.38 4.17
N SER A 188 16.95 3.24 4.08
CA SER A 188 17.92 2.80 5.09
C SER A 188 19.24 3.58 4.97
N SER A 189 19.67 3.95 3.76
CA SER A 189 20.89 4.72 3.52
C SER A 189 20.70 6.23 3.61
N ALA A 190 19.55 6.75 3.11
CA ALA A 190 19.26 8.19 3.08
C ALA A 190 18.60 8.72 4.36
N GLY A 191 18.03 7.86 5.19
CA GLY A 191 17.19 8.22 6.33
C GLY A 191 15.80 8.73 5.93
N VAL A 192 14.90 8.79 6.90
CA VAL A 192 13.54 9.34 6.73
C VAL A 192 13.01 9.83 8.08
N ILE A 193 12.35 10.98 8.08
CA ILE A 193 11.63 11.46 9.25
C ILE A 193 10.26 10.76 9.36
N GLY A 194 9.92 10.20 10.54
CA GLY A 194 8.78 9.31 10.72
C GLY A 194 7.41 9.87 10.35
N SER A 195 7.22 11.19 10.40
CA SER A 195 5.96 11.82 9.97
C SER A 195 5.71 11.75 8.45
N ILE A 196 6.75 11.62 7.62
CA ILE A 196 6.58 11.51 6.17
C ILE A 196 5.82 10.23 5.78
N PRO A 197 6.26 9.01 6.19
CA PRO A 197 5.44 7.83 5.95
C PRO A 197 4.06 7.91 6.61
N GLY A 198 3.91 8.62 7.74
CA GLY A 198 2.61 8.88 8.37
C GLY A 198 1.65 9.59 7.43
N ILE A 199 2.08 10.68 6.78
CA ILE A 199 1.28 11.44 5.81
C ILE A 199 1.00 10.59 4.57
N ILE A 200 2.02 10.02 3.97
CA ILE A 200 1.94 9.32 2.69
C ILE A 200 1.14 8.01 2.78
N GLY A 201 1.34 7.21 3.84
CA GLY A 201 0.57 5.99 4.05
C GLY A 201 -0.91 6.28 4.40
N SER A 202 -1.20 7.41 5.05
CA SER A 202 -2.59 7.86 5.23
C SER A 202 -3.26 8.22 3.90
N ILE A 203 -2.51 8.78 2.94
CA ILE A 203 -3.01 9.03 1.58
C ILE A 203 -3.26 7.69 0.85
N GLN A 204 -2.41 6.67 1.00
CA GLN A 204 -2.67 5.35 0.44
C GLN A 204 -3.97 4.73 0.98
N ALA A 205 -4.22 4.83 2.29
CA ALA A 205 -5.48 4.38 2.88
C ALA A 205 -6.68 5.13 2.30
N LEU A 206 -6.56 6.46 2.13
CA LEU A 206 -7.62 7.28 1.54
C LEU A 206 -7.89 6.90 0.07
N GLU A 207 -6.87 6.58 -0.72
CA GLU A 207 -7.03 6.10 -2.10
C GLU A 207 -7.81 4.77 -2.13
N ALA A 208 -7.48 3.82 -1.27
CA ALA A 208 -8.23 2.56 -1.15
C ALA A 208 -9.70 2.81 -0.73
N GLN A 209 -9.93 3.67 0.26
CA GLN A 209 -11.28 4.03 0.72
C GLN A 209 -12.09 4.72 -0.39
N LYS A 210 -11.50 5.62 -1.17
CA LYS A 210 -12.14 6.27 -2.32
C LYS A 210 -12.48 5.25 -3.41
N TYR A 211 -11.55 4.36 -3.74
CA TYR A 211 -11.79 3.29 -4.71
C TYR A 211 -12.99 2.43 -4.32
N ILE A 212 -13.01 1.96 -3.08
CA ILE A 212 -14.06 1.06 -2.55
C ILE A 212 -15.42 1.77 -2.50
N THR A 213 -15.46 2.99 -1.99
CA THR A 213 -16.72 3.74 -1.82
C THR A 213 -17.21 4.36 -3.11
N GLY A 214 -16.33 4.62 -4.06
CA GLY A 214 -16.61 5.39 -5.28
C GLY A 214 -16.64 6.90 -5.01
N ALA A 215 -16.08 7.38 -3.91
CA ALA A 215 -16.10 8.80 -3.53
C ALA A 215 -14.90 9.56 -4.11
N GLY A 216 -15.15 10.71 -4.72
CA GLY A 216 -14.10 11.60 -5.21
C GLY A 216 -13.35 11.06 -6.44
N GLU A 217 -12.12 11.58 -6.65
CA GLU A 217 -11.24 11.22 -7.74
C GLU A 217 -9.99 10.50 -7.22
N LEU A 218 -9.54 9.47 -7.93
CA LEU A 218 -8.30 8.77 -7.63
C LEU A 218 -7.08 9.46 -8.25
N LEU A 219 -5.91 9.10 -7.78
CA LEU A 219 -4.62 9.49 -8.35
C LEU A 219 -4.27 8.67 -9.61
N THR A 220 -5.27 8.19 -10.35
CA THR A 220 -5.08 7.45 -11.59
C THR A 220 -4.54 8.39 -12.69
N GLY A 221 -3.44 8.01 -13.32
CA GLY A 221 -2.75 8.85 -14.30
C GLY A 221 -2.03 10.05 -13.71
N LYS A 222 -1.98 10.18 -12.41
CA LYS A 222 -1.38 11.29 -11.68
C LYS A 222 -0.46 10.77 -10.59
N MET A 223 0.62 11.49 -10.31
CA MET A 223 1.45 11.28 -9.13
C MET A 223 1.34 12.49 -8.23
N LEU A 224 0.91 12.28 -7.00
CA LEU A 224 0.98 13.27 -5.94
C LEU A 224 2.40 13.22 -5.35
N THR A 225 3.08 14.35 -5.29
CA THR A 225 4.37 14.50 -4.61
C THR A 225 4.22 15.45 -3.43
N PHE A 226 4.92 15.15 -2.35
CA PHE A 226 4.96 15.96 -1.14
C PHE A 226 6.39 16.30 -0.77
N ASP A 227 6.64 17.58 -0.53
CA ASP A 227 7.89 18.11 0.00
C ASP A 227 7.63 18.61 1.43
N GLY A 228 8.08 17.85 2.42
CA GLY A 228 7.90 18.14 3.83
C GLY A 228 8.75 19.30 4.35
N LEU A 229 9.82 19.70 3.63
CA LEU A 229 10.61 20.88 4.01
C LEU A 229 9.87 22.18 3.70
N THR A 230 9.08 22.19 2.63
CA THR A 230 8.32 23.36 2.18
C THR A 230 6.80 23.23 2.38
N MET A 231 6.35 22.07 2.86
CA MET A 231 4.93 21.70 3.03
C MET A 231 4.13 21.80 1.72
N ARG A 232 4.76 21.53 0.58
CA ARG A 232 4.11 21.64 -0.73
C ARG A 232 3.67 20.30 -1.26
N PHE A 233 2.41 20.24 -1.67
CA PHE A 233 1.89 19.17 -2.49
C PHE A 233 1.89 19.61 -3.96
N ARG A 234 2.29 18.70 -4.85
CA ARG A 234 2.22 18.89 -6.31
C ARG A 234 1.65 17.64 -6.94
N THR A 235 0.84 17.82 -7.98
CA THR A 235 0.35 16.72 -8.80
C THR A 235 1.01 16.80 -10.18
N VAL A 236 1.64 15.71 -10.59
CA VAL A 236 2.23 15.54 -11.91
C VAL A 236 1.32 14.61 -12.72
N ASN A 237 0.89 15.05 -13.89
CA ASN A 237 0.05 14.25 -14.78
C ASN A 237 0.93 13.48 -15.78
N PHE A 238 0.70 12.18 -15.91
CA PHE A 238 1.40 11.30 -16.85
C PHE A 238 0.54 10.91 -18.06
N GLY A 239 -0.75 11.24 -18.03
CA GLY A 239 -1.66 10.96 -19.13
C GLY A 239 -1.97 9.48 -19.32
N SER A 240 -1.74 8.97 -20.54
CA SER A 240 -2.04 7.58 -20.93
C SER A 240 -0.89 6.63 -20.62
N PRO A 241 -1.14 5.30 -20.59
CA PRO A 241 -0.09 4.30 -20.48
C PRO A 241 0.96 4.46 -21.58
N SER A 242 2.22 4.18 -21.25
CA SER A 242 3.32 4.19 -22.24
C SER A 242 3.16 3.00 -23.20
N LYS A 243 3.19 3.28 -24.52
CA LYS A 243 3.13 2.22 -25.54
C LYS A 243 4.30 1.23 -25.45
N GLY A 244 5.46 1.70 -24.99
CA GLY A 244 6.66 0.87 -24.79
C GLY A 244 6.75 0.22 -23.43
N CYS A 245 5.73 0.32 -22.57
CA CYS A 245 5.77 -0.30 -21.25
C CYS A 245 5.86 -1.82 -21.36
N ARG A 246 6.83 -2.42 -20.68
CA ARG A 246 7.13 -3.85 -20.70
C ARG A 246 6.01 -4.74 -20.16
N VAL A 247 5.07 -4.22 -19.36
CA VAL A 247 4.00 -5.03 -18.75
C VAL A 247 2.59 -4.64 -19.21
N CYS A 248 2.32 -3.34 -19.51
CA CYS A 248 0.98 -2.91 -19.92
C CYS A 248 0.94 -2.22 -21.31
N GLY A 249 2.08 -2.10 -22.01
CA GLY A 249 2.17 -1.48 -23.31
C GLY A 249 1.72 -2.34 -24.48
N GLU A 250 1.70 -1.74 -25.68
CA GLU A 250 1.30 -2.44 -26.93
C GLU A 250 2.24 -3.60 -27.29
N HIS A 251 3.50 -3.54 -26.84
CA HIS A 251 4.55 -4.55 -27.08
C HIS A 251 5.09 -5.08 -25.76
N ALA A 252 4.20 -5.33 -24.80
CA ALA A 252 4.58 -5.89 -23.50
C ALA A 252 5.30 -7.23 -23.67
N ASP A 253 6.41 -7.42 -22.95
CA ASP A 253 7.24 -8.65 -22.96
C ASP A 253 7.21 -9.38 -21.58
N ILE A 254 6.68 -8.73 -20.55
CA ILE A 254 6.45 -9.34 -19.23
C ILE A 254 5.03 -9.90 -19.20
N HIS A 255 4.92 -11.22 -19.41
CA HIS A 255 3.66 -11.96 -19.33
C HIS A 255 3.61 -12.94 -18.16
N GLU A 256 4.74 -13.16 -17.51
CA GLU A 256 4.91 -13.99 -16.32
C GLU A 256 5.95 -13.36 -15.39
N LEU A 257 5.89 -13.67 -14.11
CA LEU A 257 6.81 -13.14 -13.11
C LEU A 257 8.02 -14.08 -13.01
N ARG A 258 9.17 -13.64 -13.51
CA ARG A 258 10.42 -14.41 -13.48
C ARG A 258 11.36 -13.87 -12.40
N PRO A 259 11.96 -14.72 -11.55
CA PRO A 259 12.87 -14.28 -10.49
C PRO A 259 14.00 -13.35 -10.94
N GLU A 260 14.55 -13.58 -12.13
CA GLU A 260 15.64 -12.78 -12.71
C GLU A 260 15.25 -11.33 -13.02
N GLU A 261 13.95 -11.03 -13.19
CA GLU A 261 13.45 -9.66 -13.41
C GLU A 261 13.37 -8.85 -12.10
N TYR A 262 13.46 -9.51 -10.95
CA TYR A 262 13.30 -8.88 -9.63
C TYR A 262 14.43 -9.25 -8.68
N PRO A 263 15.69 -8.83 -8.97
CA PRO A 263 16.83 -9.15 -8.13
C PRO A 263 16.60 -8.60 -6.73
N MET A 264 16.42 -9.51 -5.76
CA MET A 264 16.29 -9.10 -4.36
C MET A 264 17.64 -8.62 -3.85
N PRO A 265 17.70 -7.46 -3.15
CA PRO A 265 18.93 -7.05 -2.52
C PRO A 265 19.41 -8.16 -1.58
N GLY A 266 20.65 -8.59 -1.75
CA GLY A 266 21.24 -9.62 -0.90
C GLY A 266 21.07 -9.22 0.56
N CYS A 267 20.71 -10.17 1.42
CA CYS A 267 20.74 -9.96 2.86
C CYS A 267 22.17 -9.59 3.23
N SER A 268 22.44 -8.29 3.38
CA SER A 268 23.63 -7.84 4.09
C SER A 268 23.38 -8.19 5.55
N ILE A 269 24.11 -9.22 6.01
CA ILE A 269 24.18 -9.66 7.40
C ILE A 269 24.74 -8.51 8.25
#